data_2fff633d775383bd020965b0f74c19b4
#
_entry.id   2fff633d775383bd020965b0f74c19b4
#
_cell.length_a   1.000
_cell.length_b   1.000
_cell.length_c   1.000
_cell.angle_alpha   90.00
_cell.angle_beta   90.00
_cell.angle_gamma   90.00
#
_symmetry.space_group_name_H-M   'P 1'
#
loop_
_entity.id
_entity.type
_entity.pdbx_description
1 polymer ?
#
loop_
_entity_poly.entity_id
_entity_poly.type
_entity_poly.pdbx_seq_one_letter_code
_entity_poly.pdbx_strand_id
1 'polypeptide(L)'
;MVRKAYVVANLEVITDKDKFRDYERGLIKALAKHDGKLLTFSDDVHCLEGDNPPKGRLVVMEFPSQEHVEAWWADDDYQAASNIRREYSVTNFIARLDELPPRN
;
A
#
# COMPACT_ATOMS: atom_id res chain seq x y z
N MET A 1 7.60 -12.33 20.48
CA MET A 1 6.30 -12.21 19.80
C MET A 1 6.45 -11.34 18.57
N VAL A 2 5.94 -11.82 17.45
CA VAL A 2 6.03 -11.08 16.19
C VAL A 2 4.89 -10.06 16.11
N ARG A 3 5.26 -8.81 15.83
CA ARG A 3 4.26 -7.74 15.65
C ARG A 3 3.85 -7.67 14.19
N LYS A 4 2.58 -7.38 13.96
CA LYS A 4 2.10 -7.09 12.62
C LYS A 4 2.72 -5.79 12.10
N ALA A 5 2.75 -5.65 10.80
CA ALA A 5 3.16 -4.41 10.16
C ALA A 5 2.05 -3.94 9.21
N TYR A 6 1.97 -2.65 9.04
CA TYR A 6 0.97 -2.02 8.18
C TYR A 6 1.68 -1.19 7.12
N VAL A 7 1.12 -1.18 5.92
CA VAL A 7 1.60 -0.29 4.87
C VAL A 7 0.47 0.66 4.51
N VAL A 8 0.74 1.94 4.58
CA VAL A 8 -0.19 2.99 4.19
C VAL A 8 0.38 3.68 2.96
N ALA A 9 -0.43 3.80 1.93
CA ALA A 9 -0.01 4.41 0.67
C ALA A 9 -1.00 5.50 0.26
N ASN A 10 -0.47 6.60 -0.25
CA ASN A 10 -1.28 7.66 -0.83
C ASN A 10 -0.88 7.87 -2.29
N LEU A 11 -1.83 7.62 -3.19
CA LEU A 11 -1.69 7.86 -4.62
C LEU A 11 -2.53 9.07 -4.95
N GLU A 12 -1.90 10.21 -5.11
CA GLU A 12 -2.59 11.49 -5.30
C GLU A 12 -3.43 11.54 -6.57
N VAL A 13 -2.91 10.92 -7.63
CA VAL A 13 -3.56 10.90 -8.94
C VAL A 13 -3.30 9.56 -9.60
N ILE A 14 -4.35 9.00 -10.22
CA ILE A 14 -4.21 7.87 -11.14
C ILE A 14 -4.54 8.41 -12.52
N THR A 15 -3.53 8.52 -13.39
CA THR A 15 -3.65 9.19 -14.68
C THR A 15 -4.30 8.34 -15.76
N ASP A 16 -4.21 7.01 -15.65
CA ASP A 16 -4.83 6.09 -16.60
C ASP A 16 -5.32 4.86 -15.83
N LYS A 17 -6.62 4.83 -15.54
CA LYS A 17 -7.22 3.76 -14.72
C LYS A 17 -7.15 2.40 -15.39
N ASP A 18 -7.26 2.34 -16.70
CA ASP A 18 -7.24 1.07 -17.43
C ASP A 18 -5.86 0.43 -17.38
N LYS A 19 -4.81 1.20 -17.59
CA LYS A 19 -3.43 0.72 -17.48
C LYS A 19 -3.03 0.43 -16.04
N PHE A 20 -3.53 1.22 -15.10
CA PHE A 20 -3.27 1.04 -13.67
C PHE A 20 -3.83 -0.30 -13.15
N ARG A 21 -4.83 -0.87 -13.80
CA ARG A 21 -5.37 -2.19 -13.42
C ARG A 21 -4.34 -3.30 -13.46
N ASP A 22 -3.37 -3.22 -14.34
CA ASP A 22 -2.29 -4.21 -14.41
C ASP A 22 -1.44 -4.16 -13.16
N TYR A 23 -1.19 -2.96 -12.62
CA TYR A 23 -0.55 -2.80 -11.32
C TYR A 23 -1.41 -3.42 -10.21
N GLU A 24 -2.70 -3.16 -10.20
CA GLU A 24 -3.60 -3.69 -9.17
C GLU A 24 -3.59 -5.22 -9.15
N ARG A 25 -3.60 -5.86 -10.31
CA ARG A 25 -3.49 -7.31 -10.40
C ARG A 25 -2.16 -7.82 -9.84
N GLY A 26 -1.07 -7.15 -10.16
CA GLY A 26 0.26 -7.48 -9.64
C GLY A 26 0.35 -7.29 -8.14
N LEU A 27 -0.27 -6.25 -7.60
CA LEU A 27 -0.35 -6.01 -6.16
C LEU A 27 -1.09 -7.15 -5.46
N ILE A 28 -2.26 -7.56 -5.96
CA ILE A 28 -3.06 -8.63 -5.35
C ILE A 28 -2.28 -9.95 -5.33
N LYS A 29 -1.60 -10.29 -6.42
CA LYS A 29 -0.75 -11.49 -6.48
C LYS A 29 0.39 -11.42 -5.47
N ALA A 30 1.05 -10.28 -5.37
CA ALA A 30 2.16 -10.09 -4.44
C ALA A 30 1.70 -10.14 -2.99
N LEU A 31 0.55 -9.56 -2.67
CA LEU A 31 -0.02 -9.64 -1.33
C LEU A 31 -0.29 -11.09 -0.94
N ALA A 32 -0.93 -11.86 -1.84
CA ALA A 32 -1.20 -13.28 -1.56
C ALA A 32 0.10 -14.06 -1.33
N LYS A 33 1.13 -13.77 -2.10
CA LYS A 33 2.44 -14.44 -2.00
C LYS A 33 3.14 -14.16 -0.66
N HIS A 34 2.95 -12.97 -0.10
CA HIS A 34 3.62 -12.54 1.13
C HIS A 34 2.69 -12.40 2.33
N ASP A 35 1.54 -13.07 2.28
CA ASP A 35 0.54 -13.10 3.36
C ASP A 35 0.01 -11.71 3.73
N GLY A 36 0.06 -10.78 2.80
CA GLY A 36 -0.49 -9.45 2.99
C GLY A 36 -1.99 -9.41 2.78
N LYS A 37 -2.64 -8.48 3.45
CA LYS A 37 -4.07 -8.25 3.32
C LYS A 37 -4.33 -6.81 2.95
N LEU A 38 -5.14 -6.59 1.94
CA LEU A 38 -5.66 -5.27 1.64
C LEU A 38 -6.84 -5.02 2.59
N LEU A 39 -6.63 -4.16 3.58
CA LEU A 39 -7.68 -3.87 4.57
C LEU A 39 -8.73 -2.94 4.00
N THR A 40 -8.30 -1.90 3.33
CA THR A 40 -9.20 -0.93 2.70
C THR A 40 -8.46 -0.04 1.73
N PHE A 41 -9.19 0.55 0.80
CA PHE A 41 -8.72 1.70 0.05
C PHE A 41 -9.94 2.59 -0.27
N SER A 42 -9.67 3.88 -0.45
CA SER A 42 -10.74 4.82 -0.79
C SER A 42 -10.18 5.92 -1.68
N ASP A 43 -10.96 6.28 -2.69
CA ASP A 43 -10.70 7.45 -3.53
C ASP A 43 -11.43 8.69 -2.99
N ASP A 44 -12.14 8.54 -1.90
CA ASP A 44 -12.94 9.61 -1.27
C ASP A 44 -12.62 9.65 0.23
N VAL A 45 -11.48 10.25 0.55
CA VAL A 45 -11.00 10.36 1.93
C VAL A 45 -11.67 11.53 2.61
N HIS A 46 -12.32 11.27 3.75
CA HIS A 46 -13.00 12.29 4.54
C HIS A 46 -12.06 12.82 5.62
N CYS A 47 -11.56 14.02 5.42
CA CYS A 47 -10.69 14.68 6.40
C CYS A 47 -11.53 15.18 7.57
N LEU A 48 -11.15 14.79 8.78
CA LEU A 48 -11.85 15.22 10.00
C LEU A 48 -11.27 16.49 10.57
N GLU A 49 -9.98 16.71 10.38
CA GLU A 49 -9.29 17.90 10.87
C GLU A 49 -7.96 18.05 10.14
N GLY A 50 -7.58 19.28 9.84
CA GLY A 50 -6.29 19.60 9.24
C GLY A 50 -6.42 20.31 7.90
N ASP A 51 -5.39 21.12 7.57
CA ASP A 51 -5.39 21.97 6.38
C ASP A 51 -4.88 21.27 5.14
N ASN A 52 -4.32 20.06 5.29
CA ASN A 52 -3.59 19.41 4.20
C ASN A 52 -3.95 17.92 4.11
N PRO A 53 -5.24 17.61 3.84
CA PRO A 53 -5.67 16.21 3.76
C PRO A 53 -5.03 15.48 2.56
N PRO A 54 -4.91 14.15 2.62
CA PRO A 54 -4.43 13.39 1.47
C PRO A 54 -5.38 13.56 0.28
N LYS A 55 -4.81 13.73 -0.90
CA LYS A 55 -5.57 13.79 -2.15
C LYS A 55 -5.56 12.42 -2.80
N GLY A 56 -6.64 12.09 -3.54
CA GLY A 56 -6.71 10.87 -4.30
C GLY A 56 -6.91 9.63 -3.44
N ARG A 57 -6.22 8.55 -3.77
CA ARG A 57 -6.43 7.25 -3.13
C ARG A 57 -5.56 7.09 -1.89
N LEU A 58 -6.18 6.62 -0.80
CA LEU A 58 -5.47 6.17 0.39
C LEU A 58 -5.70 4.68 0.56
N VAL A 59 -4.62 3.93 0.79
CA VAL A 59 -4.64 2.46 0.86
C VAL A 59 -4.05 2.02 2.19
N VAL A 60 -4.67 1.02 2.84
CA VAL A 60 -4.15 0.43 4.07
C VAL A 60 -4.04 -1.07 3.89
N MET A 61 -2.84 -1.60 4.12
CA MET A 61 -2.53 -3.02 4.02
C MET A 61 -1.95 -3.53 5.34
N GLU A 62 -2.14 -4.82 5.60
CA GLU A 62 -1.62 -5.47 6.81
C GLU A 62 -0.78 -6.67 6.42
N PHE A 63 0.34 -6.86 7.11
CA PHE A 63 1.24 -8.01 6.93
C PHE A 63 1.51 -8.65 8.29
N PRO A 64 1.81 -9.95 8.32
CA PRO A 64 2.07 -10.64 9.59
C PRO A 64 3.28 -10.11 10.34
N SER A 65 4.26 -9.51 9.65
CA SER A 65 5.48 -9.00 10.27
C SER A 65 6.18 -7.99 9.38
N GLN A 66 7.15 -7.30 9.96
CA GLN A 66 8.06 -6.41 9.24
C GLN A 66 8.79 -7.15 8.12
N GLU A 67 9.25 -8.37 8.39
CA GLU A 67 9.97 -9.20 7.42
C GLU A 67 9.11 -9.53 6.21
N HIS A 68 7.80 -9.71 6.40
CA HIS A 68 6.87 -9.93 5.29
C HIS A 68 6.76 -8.68 4.42
N VAL A 69 6.73 -7.50 5.01
CA VAL A 69 6.71 -6.24 4.26
C VAL A 69 8.00 -6.07 3.47
N GLU A 70 9.14 -6.36 4.08
CA GLU A 70 10.44 -6.25 3.42
C GLU A 70 10.55 -7.22 2.24
N ALA A 71 10.08 -8.46 2.42
CA ALA A 71 10.08 -9.47 1.35
C ALA A 71 9.15 -9.07 0.21
N TRP A 72 7.97 -8.54 0.53
CA TRP A 72 7.01 -8.04 -0.46
C TRP A 72 7.61 -6.88 -1.26
N TRP A 73 8.22 -5.91 -0.57
CA TRP A 73 8.80 -4.75 -1.23
C TRP A 73 9.98 -5.13 -2.13
N ALA A 74 10.77 -6.12 -1.72
CA ALA A 74 11.93 -6.59 -2.47
C ALA A 74 11.58 -7.59 -3.58
N ASP A 75 10.32 -8.03 -3.67
CA ASP A 75 9.88 -9.01 -4.65
C ASP A 75 9.98 -8.43 -6.06
N ASP A 76 10.71 -9.12 -6.95
CA ASP A 76 10.95 -8.65 -8.31
C ASP A 76 9.65 -8.50 -9.12
N ASP A 77 8.69 -9.42 -8.91
CA ASP A 77 7.41 -9.35 -9.61
C ASP A 77 6.60 -8.14 -9.13
N TYR A 78 6.62 -7.84 -7.83
CA TYR A 78 5.96 -6.66 -7.31
C TYR A 78 6.63 -5.38 -7.82
N GLN A 79 7.96 -5.34 -7.85
CA GLN A 79 8.66 -4.16 -8.36
C GLN A 79 8.44 -3.96 -9.86
N ALA A 80 8.31 -5.05 -10.63
CA ALA A 80 7.93 -4.95 -12.03
C ALA A 80 6.54 -4.34 -12.19
N ALA A 81 5.57 -4.79 -11.40
CA ALA A 81 4.22 -4.21 -11.38
C ALA A 81 4.26 -2.73 -10.96
N SER A 82 5.14 -2.39 -10.01
CA SER A 82 5.28 -1.02 -9.51
C SER A 82 5.76 -0.02 -10.56
N ASN A 83 6.43 -0.49 -11.61
CA ASN A 83 6.79 0.39 -12.73
C ASN A 83 5.54 0.94 -13.41
N ILE A 84 4.47 0.14 -13.49
CA ILE A 84 3.18 0.58 -14.01
C ILE A 84 2.57 1.65 -13.10
N ARG A 85 2.60 1.41 -11.79
CA ARG A 85 2.12 2.40 -10.80
C ARG A 85 2.86 3.72 -10.94
N ARG A 86 4.18 3.67 -11.07
CA ARG A 86 5.01 4.87 -11.18
C ARG A 86 4.74 5.64 -12.47
N GLU A 87 4.41 4.93 -13.55
CA GLU A 87 4.11 5.56 -14.84
C GLU A 87 2.71 6.19 -14.89
N TYR A 88 1.71 5.52 -14.29
CA TYR A 88 0.31 5.92 -14.43
C TYR A 88 -0.31 6.45 -13.15
N SER A 89 0.50 6.83 -12.18
CA SER A 89 0.02 7.48 -10.96
C SER A 89 1.11 8.35 -10.35
N VAL A 90 0.68 9.23 -9.44
CA VAL A 90 1.58 10.06 -8.64
C VAL A 90 1.53 9.55 -7.20
N THR A 91 2.62 8.95 -6.74
CA THR A 91 2.72 8.44 -5.38
C THR A 91 3.22 9.55 -4.46
N ASN A 92 2.39 9.94 -3.48
CA ASN A 92 2.81 10.87 -2.46
C ASN A 92 3.71 10.17 -1.43
N PHE A 93 3.25 9.03 -0.91
CA PHE A 93 4.06 8.20 -0.03
C PHE A 93 3.56 6.76 -0.02
N ILE A 94 4.48 5.86 0.34
CA ILE A 94 4.19 4.49 0.76
C ILE A 94 5.03 4.30 2.01
N ALA A 95 4.39 4.04 3.15
CA ALA A 95 5.07 4.03 4.45
C ALA A 95 4.65 2.81 5.25
N ARG A 96 5.60 2.29 6.04
CA ARG A 96 5.35 1.18 6.95
C ARG A 96 5.17 1.69 8.37
N LEU A 97 4.19 1.10 9.05
CA LEU A 97 3.94 1.29 10.48
C LEU A 97 3.96 -0.08 11.14
N ASP A 98 4.44 -0.14 12.36
CA ASP A 98 4.44 -1.39 13.11
C ASP A 98 3.34 -1.39 14.17
N GLU A 99 2.76 -2.56 14.43
CA GLU A 99 1.80 -2.75 15.49
C GLU A 99 2.42 -2.30 16.83
N LEU A 100 1.62 -1.72 17.70
CA LEU A 100 2.09 -1.35 19.03
C LEU A 100 2.64 -2.59 19.76
N PRO A 101 3.72 -2.43 20.54
CA PRO A 101 4.22 -3.56 21.30
C PRO A 101 3.17 -4.06 22.30
N PRO A 102 3.15 -5.37 22.61
CA PRO A 102 2.19 -5.91 23.55
C PRO A 102 2.39 -5.27 24.93
N ARG A 103 1.27 -5.06 25.62
CA ARG A 103 1.30 -4.57 27.00
C ARG A 103 1.61 -5.68 27.97
N ASN A 104 2.42 -5.37 28.96
CA ASN A 104 2.68 -6.27 30.08
C ASN A 104 1.74 -5.97 31.25
#